data_cf53804448526d5479bdfe17c694a03b
#
_entry.id   cf53804448526d5479bdfe17c694a03b
#
_cell.length_a   1.000
_cell.length_b   1.000
_cell.length_c   1.000
_cell.angle_alpha   90.00
_cell.angle_beta   90.00
_cell.angle_gamma   90.00
#
_symmetry.space_group_name_H-M   'P 1'
#
loop_
_entity.id
_entity.type
_entity.pdbx_description
1 polymer ?
#
loop_
_entity_poly.entity_id
_entity_poly.type
_entity_poly.pdbx_seq_one_letter_code
_entity_poly.pdbx_strand_id
1 'polypeptide(L)'
;MSSRTWLVMHSQEFSHMNDRLERLLAGPALLLCASYSTADTSVDTPRFDIARYEVSGDTLLGEQLVQLLVAPFAGQQRDFGDIQRAVEALENAYRARGYTLVLVSLPEQELDHGAVRLNVLQTQVGKVTISGNQYVDDANVRRALPALVEGQTPNMRALGLSLKLANENPARKLEVRLAGGEAEGKVDAGITVVDERPWKATLNLDNTGSDASGKTHAGVVLQHANLWGRDHVASVQYTTSLEHGSQIGVYGVGYHVPLYALGDSLDFFASYSNVDSGTVSAGIVDLAVSGRGTTAGARYNQNFGKRDNYEPKLVYGLDFKAYRNSLQFFGTELGTDVTVRPVSIAYIGAWRLPDGEASVGVTLARNIAGGKNGSQRDFTLARVGAKAGYSALRLSGSYSQVLGSDWQWRALFNGQYTPDALVPGEQFGVGGGASVRGFLEREVANDSGANLNLELYAPNWCGNGGYQCRALAFYDTGWVRRNHVLPGEIDSMAIGSAGLGLRMLLSRYANVQLDYAHVVNPGQTGRRDANRLHFRVALSY
;
A
#
# COMPACT_ATOMS: atom_id res chain seq x y z
N MET A 1 -39.11 -27.15 11.64
CA MET A 1 -39.18 -26.76 10.23
C MET A 1 -39.41 -25.28 10.19
N SER A 2 -38.36 -24.51 10.05
CA SER A 2 -38.40 -23.05 9.86
C SER A 2 -37.14 -22.70 9.07
N SER A 3 -37.33 -22.31 7.84
CA SER A 3 -36.33 -21.93 6.86
C SER A 3 -35.71 -20.59 7.26
N ARG A 4 -34.44 -20.61 7.70
CA ARG A 4 -33.63 -19.41 7.88
C ARG A 4 -33.02 -19.04 6.52
N THR A 5 -33.46 -17.95 5.95
CA THR A 5 -32.93 -17.36 4.72
C THR A 5 -31.59 -16.66 5.04
N TRP A 6 -30.51 -17.15 4.47
CA TRP A 6 -29.17 -16.56 4.54
C TRP A 6 -29.03 -15.51 3.45
N LEU A 7 -28.80 -14.28 3.82
CA LEU A 7 -28.42 -13.19 2.88
C LEU A 7 -26.90 -13.22 2.71
N VAL A 8 -26.44 -13.86 1.64
CA VAL A 8 -25.06 -13.77 1.16
C VAL A 8 -25.05 -12.60 0.17
N MET A 9 -24.38 -11.51 0.48
CA MET A 9 -24.08 -10.46 -0.49
C MET A 9 -23.02 -10.96 -1.46
N HIS A 10 -23.45 -11.49 -2.60
CA HIS A 10 -22.66 -11.62 -3.80
C HIS A 10 -22.88 -10.34 -4.60
N SER A 11 -21.83 -9.55 -4.77
CA SER A 11 -21.78 -8.47 -5.73
C SER A 11 -21.49 -9.05 -7.11
N GLN A 12 -22.51 -9.40 -7.85
CA GLN A 12 -22.43 -9.49 -9.33
C GLN A 12 -23.82 -9.25 -9.91
N GLU A 13 -23.80 -8.58 -11.09
CA GLU A 13 -24.90 -8.35 -12.00
C GLU A 13 -25.80 -7.13 -11.75
N PHE A 14 -25.35 -5.98 -12.31
CA PHE A 14 -26.18 -5.05 -13.05
C PHE A 14 -25.28 -4.20 -13.98
N SER A 15 -24.93 -4.78 -15.12
CA SER A 15 -24.42 -4.05 -16.28
C SER A 15 -24.74 -4.87 -17.53
N HIS A 16 -25.86 -4.61 -18.15
CA HIS A 16 -26.13 -4.87 -19.58
C HIS A 16 -27.62 -4.62 -19.84
N MET A 17 -27.96 -3.34 -20.08
CA MET A 17 -29.12 -3.03 -20.93
C MET A 17 -29.15 -1.52 -21.23
N ASN A 18 -28.28 -1.08 -22.15
CA ASN A 18 -28.48 0.14 -22.91
C ASN A 18 -27.45 0.21 -24.04
N ASP A 19 -27.68 -0.56 -25.11
CA ASP A 19 -27.08 -0.30 -26.42
C ASP A 19 -27.76 -1.17 -27.46
N ARG A 20 -28.88 -0.67 -28.00
CA ARG A 20 -29.41 -0.97 -29.33
C ARG A 20 -30.76 -0.29 -29.48
N LEU A 21 -30.73 0.90 -30.10
CA LEU A 21 -31.84 1.42 -30.91
C LEU A 21 -31.50 2.84 -31.41
N GLU A 22 -30.56 2.90 -32.34
CA GLU A 22 -30.51 3.97 -33.30
C GLU A 22 -30.24 3.32 -34.67
N ARG A 23 -31.25 3.30 -35.46
CA ARG A 23 -31.32 3.40 -36.94
C ARG A 23 -32.52 2.63 -37.48
N LEU A 24 -33.55 3.36 -37.88
CA LEU A 24 -34.16 3.24 -39.20
C LEU A 24 -35.57 3.86 -39.21
N LEU A 25 -35.72 4.71 -40.21
CA LEU A 25 -36.97 5.09 -40.90
C LEU A 25 -37.58 6.45 -40.58
N ALA A 26 -37.21 7.35 -41.48
CA ALA A 26 -37.97 8.53 -41.83
C ALA A 26 -39.22 8.15 -42.71
N GLY A 27 -40.37 8.71 -42.38
CA GLY A 27 -41.54 8.70 -43.22
C GLY A 27 -42.62 9.59 -42.64
N PRO A 28 -43.22 10.53 -43.41
CA PRO A 28 -44.13 11.54 -42.88
C PRO A 28 -45.56 11.04 -42.88
N ALA A 29 -46.31 11.27 -41.78
CA ALA A 29 -47.75 11.15 -41.74
C ALA A 29 -48.38 12.20 -40.82
N LEU A 30 -48.99 13.14 -41.45
CA LEU A 30 -50.16 13.97 -41.10
C LEU A 30 -50.64 14.10 -39.65
N LEU A 31 -50.76 15.41 -39.31
CA LEU A 31 -51.48 16.00 -38.20
C LEU A 31 -52.89 15.44 -38.00
N LEU A 32 -53.18 15.02 -36.76
CA LEU A 32 -54.49 15.15 -36.14
C LEU A 32 -54.26 15.67 -34.71
N CYS A 33 -54.51 16.98 -34.49
CA CYS A 33 -54.55 17.60 -33.19
C CYS A 33 -55.77 17.09 -32.41
N ALA A 34 -55.54 16.12 -31.51
CA ALA A 34 -56.44 15.86 -30.42
C ALA A 34 -55.86 16.54 -29.18
N SER A 35 -56.48 17.65 -28.79
CA SER A 35 -56.19 18.37 -27.54
C SER A 35 -56.56 17.48 -26.36
N TYR A 36 -55.65 16.64 -25.88
CA TYR A 36 -55.77 16.08 -24.54
C TYR A 36 -55.33 17.14 -23.55
N SER A 37 -56.32 17.79 -22.94
CA SER A 37 -56.13 18.57 -21.72
C SER A 37 -55.66 17.58 -20.64
N THR A 38 -54.38 17.48 -20.40
CA THR A 38 -53.86 16.86 -19.20
C THR A 38 -54.23 17.79 -18.06
N ALA A 39 -55.29 17.42 -17.33
CA ALA A 39 -55.51 17.98 -16.02
C ALA A 39 -54.25 17.63 -15.20
N ASP A 40 -53.43 18.63 -14.99
CA ASP A 40 -52.30 18.59 -14.05
C ASP A 40 -52.96 18.52 -12.65
N THR A 41 -53.22 17.29 -12.20
CA THR A 41 -53.55 17.06 -10.80
C THR A 41 -52.28 17.32 -10.02
N SER A 42 -52.00 18.58 -9.74
CA SER A 42 -51.09 18.95 -8.66
C SER A 42 -51.66 18.30 -7.39
N VAL A 43 -51.04 17.18 -6.99
CA VAL A 43 -51.27 16.62 -5.67
C VAL A 43 -50.79 17.70 -4.71
N ASP A 44 -51.72 18.42 -4.12
CA ASP A 44 -51.43 19.45 -3.13
C ASP A 44 -50.80 18.76 -1.93
N THR A 45 -49.46 18.73 -1.90
CA THR A 45 -48.69 18.12 -0.80
C THR A 45 -49.04 18.89 0.47
N PRO A 46 -49.56 18.22 1.52
CA PRO A 46 -49.90 18.88 2.77
C PRO A 46 -48.71 19.68 3.30
N ARG A 47 -48.91 20.96 3.51
CA ARG A 47 -47.91 21.86 4.08
C ARG A 47 -48.25 22.17 5.53
N PHE A 48 -47.22 22.24 6.37
CA PHE A 48 -47.35 22.52 7.79
C PHE A 48 -46.12 23.29 8.29
N ASP A 49 -46.24 23.90 9.46
CA ASP A 49 -45.16 24.65 10.06
C ASP A 49 -44.36 23.74 11.01
N ILE A 50 -43.04 23.66 10.81
CA ILE A 50 -42.11 22.93 11.68
C ILE A 50 -41.38 23.97 12.53
N ALA A 51 -41.74 24.06 13.81
CA ALA A 51 -41.09 24.97 14.75
C ALA A 51 -39.71 24.48 15.18
N ARG A 52 -39.56 23.17 15.41
CA ARG A 52 -38.31 22.54 15.82
C ARG A 52 -38.30 21.02 15.56
N TYR A 53 -37.10 20.45 15.51
CA TYR A 53 -36.91 19.01 15.56
C TYR A 53 -36.46 18.58 16.98
N GLU A 54 -37.11 17.56 17.52
CA GLU A 54 -36.73 16.89 18.76
C GLU A 54 -36.11 15.55 18.41
N VAL A 55 -34.76 15.43 18.54
CA VAL A 55 -34.04 14.23 18.19
C VAL A 55 -33.68 13.49 19.46
N SER A 56 -34.13 12.23 19.56
CA SER A 56 -33.86 11.34 20.68
C SER A 56 -32.95 10.18 20.28
N GLY A 57 -32.23 9.59 21.23
CA GLY A 57 -31.36 8.43 21.01
C GLY A 57 -29.96 8.76 20.48
N ASP A 58 -29.62 10.04 20.23
CA ASP A 58 -28.26 10.41 19.82
C ASP A 58 -27.31 10.47 21.01
N THR A 59 -26.16 9.79 20.88
CA THR A 59 -25.03 9.85 21.83
C THR A 59 -23.69 10.07 21.13
N LEU A 60 -23.66 10.10 19.80
CA LEU A 60 -22.42 10.06 18.98
C LEU A 60 -22.14 11.39 18.26
N LEU A 61 -23.18 12.14 17.85
CA LEU A 61 -23.00 13.43 17.18
C LEU A 61 -22.96 14.59 18.14
N GLY A 62 -23.74 14.51 19.22
CA GLY A 62 -23.94 15.58 20.19
C GLY A 62 -25.02 16.58 19.77
N GLU A 63 -25.78 17.08 20.74
CA GLU A 63 -26.98 17.89 20.55
C GLU A 63 -26.75 19.12 19.66
N GLN A 64 -25.66 19.86 19.87
CA GLN A 64 -25.35 21.07 19.09
C GLN A 64 -25.24 20.80 17.60
N LEU A 65 -24.56 19.72 17.22
CA LEU A 65 -24.40 19.36 15.81
C LEU A 65 -25.71 18.83 15.21
N VAL A 66 -26.44 18.00 15.97
CA VAL A 66 -27.75 17.49 15.58
C VAL A 66 -28.69 18.65 15.24
N GLN A 67 -28.80 19.63 16.13
CA GLN A 67 -29.63 20.83 15.91
C GLN A 67 -29.16 21.64 14.68
N LEU A 68 -27.86 21.82 14.51
CA LEU A 68 -27.31 22.51 13.33
C LEU A 68 -27.70 21.82 12.02
N LEU A 69 -27.71 20.47 12.01
CA LEU A 69 -28.02 19.68 10.81
C LEU A 69 -29.49 19.72 10.43
N VAL A 70 -30.40 19.74 11.41
CA VAL A 70 -31.86 19.75 11.15
C VAL A 70 -32.45 21.14 11.01
N ALA A 71 -31.81 22.19 11.54
CA ALA A 71 -32.30 23.59 11.50
C ALA A 71 -32.69 24.11 10.11
N PRO A 72 -31.97 23.79 9.01
CA PRO A 72 -32.35 24.27 7.68
C PRO A 72 -33.71 23.75 7.20
N PHE A 73 -34.21 22.67 7.76
CA PHE A 73 -35.49 22.04 7.39
C PHE A 73 -36.66 22.45 8.28
N ALA A 74 -36.42 23.24 9.32
CA ALA A 74 -37.46 23.89 10.11
C ALA A 74 -37.98 25.18 9.42
N GLY A 75 -39.16 25.63 9.75
CA GLY A 75 -39.76 26.87 9.25
C GLY A 75 -41.22 26.71 8.85
N GLN A 76 -41.78 27.77 8.26
CA GLN A 76 -43.16 27.81 7.78
C GLN A 76 -43.32 27.13 6.42
N GLN A 77 -44.51 26.63 6.12
CA GLN A 77 -44.90 26.06 4.81
C GLN A 77 -44.00 24.90 4.37
N ARG A 78 -43.56 24.07 5.30
CA ARG A 78 -42.75 22.85 5.06
C ARG A 78 -43.62 21.69 4.60
N ASP A 79 -43.01 20.70 3.99
CA ASP A 79 -43.68 19.47 3.56
C ASP A 79 -42.97 18.23 4.13
N PHE A 80 -43.53 17.05 3.85
CA PHE A 80 -42.94 15.78 4.29
C PHE A 80 -41.52 15.54 3.71
N GLY A 81 -41.22 16.08 2.51
CA GLY A 81 -39.90 16.03 1.90
C GLY A 81 -38.83 16.78 2.71
N ASP A 82 -39.22 17.87 3.44
CA ASP A 82 -38.32 18.56 4.35
C ASP A 82 -37.92 17.65 5.53
N ILE A 83 -38.88 16.90 6.06
CA ILE A 83 -38.58 15.92 7.14
C ILE A 83 -37.65 14.81 6.62
N GLN A 84 -37.91 14.27 5.42
CA GLN A 84 -37.03 13.29 4.81
C GLN A 84 -35.59 13.82 4.63
N ARG A 85 -35.44 15.06 4.16
CA ARG A 85 -34.12 15.70 4.04
C ARG A 85 -33.42 15.89 5.39
N ALA A 86 -34.17 16.17 6.46
CA ALA A 86 -33.64 16.25 7.81
C ALA A 86 -33.13 14.87 8.29
N VAL A 87 -33.88 13.80 8.04
CA VAL A 87 -33.47 12.41 8.32
C VAL A 87 -32.19 12.06 7.55
N GLU A 88 -32.20 12.32 6.23
CA GLU A 88 -31.02 12.05 5.37
C GLU A 88 -29.79 12.85 5.81
N ALA A 89 -29.95 14.12 6.22
CA ALA A 89 -28.84 14.92 6.72
C ALA A 89 -28.21 14.33 7.97
N LEU A 90 -29.01 13.85 8.91
CA LEU A 90 -28.54 13.15 10.11
C LEU A 90 -27.84 11.84 9.75
N GLU A 91 -28.47 10.97 8.95
CA GLU A 91 -27.86 9.70 8.53
C GLU A 91 -26.54 9.90 7.79
N ASN A 92 -26.49 10.91 6.90
CA ASN A 92 -25.25 11.25 6.19
C ASN A 92 -24.14 11.72 7.14
N ALA A 93 -24.50 12.46 8.20
CA ALA A 93 -23.53 12.88 9.22
C ALA A 93 -22.97 11.70 10.03
N TYR A 94 -23.81 10.70 10.36
CA TYR A 94 -23.35 9.46 10.99
C TYR A 94 -22.46 8.65 10.05
N ARG A 95 -22.87 8.45 8.78
CA ARG A 95 -22.08 7.74 7.75
C ARG A 95 -20.74 8.43 7.50
N ALA A 96 -20.73 9.75 7.42
CA ALA A 96 -19.50 10.53 7.25
C ALA A 96 -18.49 10.34 8.38
N ARG A 97 -18.97 10.03 9.61
CA ARG A 97 -18.12 9.67 10.75
C ARG A 97 -17.80 8.18 10.88
N GLY A 98 -18.33 7.33 9.99
CA GLY A 98 -18.08 5.89 9.97
C GLY A 98 -19.12 5.03 10.70
N TYR A 99 -20.22 5.62 11.18
CA TYR A 99 -21.31 4.91 11.87
C TYR A 99 -22.43 4.54 10.87
N THR A 100 -22.22 3.50 10.08
CA THR A 100 -23.17 3.08 9.03
C THR A 100 -24.31 2.20 9.54
N LEU A 101 -24.27 1.79 10.81
CA LEU A 101 -25.31 0.98 11.48
C LEU A 101 -26.24 1.85 12.34
N VAL A 102 -26.28 3.15 12.09
CA VAL A 102 -27.22 4.06 12.72
C VAL A 102 -28.35 4.34 11.74
N LEU A 103 -29.59 4.22 12.21
CA LEU A 103 -30.81 4.53 11.47
C LEU A 103 -31.51 5.69 12.14
N VAL A 104 -32.08 6.59 11.34
CA VAL A 104 -32.94 7.67 11.82
C VAL A 104 -34.35 7.39 11.35
N SER A 105 -35.28 7.29 12.27
CA SER A 105 -36.70 7.02 11.97
C SER A 105 -37.60 8.18 12.37
N LEU A 106 -38.66 8.34 11.62
CA LEU A 106 -39.79 9.20 11.96
C LEU A 106 -40.88 8.33 12.58
N PRO A 107 -41.09 8.36 13.91
CA PRO A 107 -42.17 7.61 14.53
C PRO A 107 -43.53 8.19 14.12
N GLU A 108 -44.58 7.37 14.21
CA GLU A 108 -45.97 7.88 14.08
C GLU A 108 -46.22 8.94 15.15
N GLN A 109 -46.64 10.12 14.74
CA GLN A 109 -46.80 11.25 15.64
C GLN A 109 -47.81 12.27 15.09
N GLU A 110 -48.48 12.99 15.98
CA GLU A 110 -49.18 14.21 15.68
C GLU A 110 -48.23 15.39 15.86
N LEU A 111 -48.35 16.41 15.01
CA LEU A 111 -47.53 17.62 15.12
C LEU A 111 -48.04 18.47 16.28
N ASP A 112 -47.49 18.28 17.47
CA ASP A 112 -47.81 19.07 18.63
C ASP A 112 -46.93 20.35 18.66
N HIS A 113 -47.58 21.52 18.56
CA HIS A 113 -46.94 22.84 18.49
C HIS A 113 -45.79 22.94 17.46
N GLY A 114 -45.90 22.23 16.32
CA GLY A 114 -44.90 22.22 15.25
C GLY A 114 -43.60 21.49 15.60
N ALA A 115 -43.57 20.67 16.63
CA ALA A 115 -42.42 19.83 16.98
C ALA A 115 -42.44 18.51 16.18
N VAL A 116 -41.38 18.22 15.42
CA VAL A 116 -41.15 16.93 14.75
C VAL A 116 -40.18 16.11 15.53
N ARG A 117 -40.61 14.91 15.97
CA ARG A 117 -39.77 13.98 16.71
C ARG A 117 -39.08 13.03 15.74
N LEU A 118 -37.76 12.91 15.86
CA LEU A 118 -36.94 11.93 15.15
C LEU A 118 -36.28 11.01 16.17
N ASN A 119 -36.24 9.71 15.88
CA ASN A 119 -35.62 8.73 16.75
C ASN A 119 -34.39 8.13 16.08
N VAL A 120 -33.25 8.22 16.76
CA VAL A 120 -31.95 7.66 16.31
C VAL A 120 -31.76 6.30 16.95
N LEU A 121 -31.80 5.27 16.14
CA LEU A 121 -31.46 3.90 16.56
C LEU A 121 -29.98 3.63 16.31
N GLN A 122 -29.20 3.59 17.37
CA GLN A 122 -27.79 3.27 17.35
C GLN A 122 -27.61 1.77 17.59
N THR A 123 -27.45 0.99 16.51
CA THR A 123 -27.23 -0.46 16.62
C THR A 123 -25.93 -0.74 17.36
N GLN A 124 -26.02 -1.49 18.45
CA GLN A 124 -24.89 -1.84 19.32
C GLN A 124 -24.35 -3.24 19.03
N VAL A 125 -23.06 -3.47 19.30
CA VAL A 125 -22.46 -4.80 19.29
C VAL A 125 -23.11 -5.63 20.41
N GLY A 126 -23.73 -6.74 20.06
CA GLY A 126 -24.24 -7.72 21.00
C GLY A 126 -23.12 -8.62 21.51
N LYS A 127 -23.03 -9.81 20.95
CA LYS A 127 -22.03 -10.82 21.31
C LYS A 127 -20.86 -10.82 20.32
N VAL A 128 -19.62 -10.91 20.82
CA VAL A 128 -18.41 -11.11 20.00
C VAL A 128 -17.93 -12.55 20.20
N THR A 129 -17.98 -13.35 19.12
CA THR A 129 -17.55 -14.75 19.13
C THR A 129 -16.28 -14.89 18.28
N ILE A 130 -15.25 -15.51 18.81
CA ILE A 130 -13.98 -15.79 18.14
C ILE A 130 -13.85 -17.29 17.92
N SER A 131 -13.37 -17.69 16.75
CA SER A 131 -13.21 -19.10 16.38
C SER A 131 -12.04 -19.30 15.43
N GLY A 132 -11.44 -20.50 15.46
CA GLY A 132 -10.38 -20.91 14.52
C GLY A 132 -8.96 -20.55 14.94
N ASN A 133 -8.77 -19.74 15.98
CA ASN A 133 -7.45 -19.36 16.51
C ASN A 133 -6.75 -20.55 17.19
N GLN A 134 -5.50 -20.79 16.83
CA GLN A 134 -4.64 -21.86 17.34
C GLN A 134 -3.37 -21.34 18.02
N TYR A 135 -2.79 -20.28 17.48
CA TYR A 135 -1.52 -19.70 17.92
C TYR A 135 -1.67 -18.33 18.57
N VAL A 136 -2.80 -17.66 18.39
CA VAL A 136 -3.12 -16.39 19.05
C VAL A 136 -4.29 -16.59 20.03
N ASP A 137 -4.29 -15.87 21.14
CA ASP A 137 -5.37 -15.89 22.11
C ASP A 137 -6.50 -14.89 21.73
N ASP A 138 -7.66 -15.06 22.36
CA ASP A 138 -8.81 -14.17 22.16
C ASP A 138 -8.49 -12.71 22.51
N ALA A 139 -7.65 -12.49 23.52
CA ALA A 139 -7.25 -11.14 23.94
C ALA A 139 -6.43 -10.43 22.86
N ASN A 140 -5.56 -11.17 22.13
CA ASN A 140 -4.85 -10.67 20.98
C ASN A 140 -5.80 -10.27 19.85
N VAL A 141 -6.79 -11.15 19.51
CA VAL A 141 -7.77 -10.87 18.45
C VAL A 141 -8.65 -9.68 18.81
N ARG A 142 -9.15 -9.59 20.05
CA ARG A 142 -9.95 -8.45 20.52
C ARG A 142 -9.14 -7.13 20.47
N ARG A 143 -7.86 -7.14 20.82
CA ARG A 143 -6.98 -5.97 20.75
C ARG A 143 -6.80 -5.49 19.31
N ALA A 144 -6.79 -6.41 18.34
CA ALA A 144 -6.66 -6.07 16.93
C ALA A 144 -7.91 -5.41 16.34
N LEU A 145 -9.07 -5.54 16.98
CA LEU A 145 -10.36 -5.02 16.52
C LEU A 145 -11.04 -4.12 17.58
N PRO A 146 -10.42 -2.99 17.97
CA PRO A 146 -10.90 -2.15 19.07
C PRO A 146 -12.26 -1.50 18.84
N ALA A 147 -12.78 -1.51 17.61
CA ALA A 147 -14.11 -1.00 17.30
C ALA A 147 -15.25 -2.01 17.62
N LEU A 148 -14.93 -3.27 17.96
CA LEU A 148 -15.89 -4.30 18.32
C LEU A 148 -15.96 -4.48 19.85
N VAL A 149 -16.60 -3.52 20.51
CA VAL A 149 -16.85 -3.56 21.97
C VAL A 149 -18.33 -3.83 22.20
N GLU A 150 -18.63 -4.90 22.94
CA GLU A 150 -20.00 -5.27 23.32
C GLU A 150 -20.71 -4.10 24.04
N GLY A 151 -21.94 -3.79 23.63
CA GLY A 151 -22.72 -2.67 24.16
C GLY A 151 -22.41 -1.31 23.54
N GLN A 152 -21.45 -1.19 22.62
CA GLN A 152 -21.14 0.05 21.91
C GLN A 152 -21.54 -0.03 20.44
N THR A 153 -21.87 1.13 19.83
CA THR A 153 -22.12 1.22 18.39
C THR A 153 -20.79 1.18 17.64
N PRO A 154 -20.56 0.18 16.76
CA PRO A 154 -19.26 0.03 16.11
C PRO A 154 -19.06 1.11 15.05
N ASN A 155 -17.87 1.71 15.05
CA ASN A 155 -17.43 2.55 13.94
C ASN A 155 -16.87 1.67 12.82
N MET A 156 -17.63 1.52 11.73
CA MET A 156 -17.29 0.61 10.63
C MET A 156 -16.06 1.05 9.85
N ARG A 157 -15.74 2.36 9.81
CA ARG A 157 -14.50 2.85 9.21
C ARG A 157 -13.28 2.44 10.05
N ALA A 158 -13.35 2.63 11.36
CA ALA A 158 -12.28 2.22 12.28
C ALA A 158 -12.12 0.68 12.28
N LEU A 159 -13.23 -0.06 12.23
CA LEU A 159 -13.20 -1.53 12.09
C LEU A 159 -12.50 -1.95 10.80
N GLY A 160 -12.84 -1.33 9.66
CA GLY A 160 -12.19 -1.64 8.38
C GLY A 160 -10.69 -1.36 8.39
N LEU A 161 -10.25 -0.25 8.99
CA LEU A 161 -8.84 0.09 9.12
C LEU A 161 -8.09 -0.90 10.03
N SER A 162 -8.62 -1.20 11.20
CA SER A 162 -7.98 -2.13 12.14
C SER A 162 -7.96 -3.57 11.59
N LEU A 163 -9.03 -4.01 10.90
CA LEU A 163 -9.08 -5.32 10.24
C LEU A 163 -8.07 -5.43 9.11
N LYS A 164 -7.94 -4.39 8.27
CA LYS A 164 -6.90 -4.32 7.24
C LYS A 164 -5.51 -4.47 7.86
N LEU A 165 -5.21 -3.66 8.86
CA LEU A 165 -3.92 -3.69 9.57
C LEU A 165 -3.66 -5.05 10.24
N ALA A 166 -4.69 -5.67 10.84
CA ALA A 166 -4.58 -7.00 11.42
C ALA A 166 -4.26 -8.07 10.35
N ASN A 167 -4.76 -7.88 9.12
CA ASN A 167 -4.51 -8.77 7.99
C ASN A 167 -3.19 -8.50 7.25
N GLU A 168 -2.46 -7.45 7.60
CA GLU A 168 -1.06 -7.25 7.19
C GLU A 168 -0.10 -8.16 7.97
N ASN A 169 -0.53 -8.72 9.11
CA ASN A 169 0.27 -9.70 9.85
C ASN A 169 0.54 -10.96 9.01
N PRO A 170 1.82 -11.39 8.84
CA PRO A 170 2.16 -12.49 7.96
C PRO A 170 1.74 -13.88 8.47
N ALA A 171 1.41 -14.02 9.76
CA ALA A 171 1.04 -15.30 10.37
C ALA A 171 -0.44 -15.40 10.74
N ARG A 172 -1.29 -14.42 10.37
CA ARG A 172 -2.70 -14.41 10.75
C ARG A 172 -3.56 -13.71 9.72
N LYS A 173 -4.79 -14.25 9.52
CA LYS A 173 -5.87 -13.59 8.78
C LYS A 173 -7.14 -13.60 9.64
N LEU A 174 -7.84 -12.48 9.67
CA LEU A 174 -9.11 -12.29 10.36
C LEU A 174 -10.22 -12.04 9.34
N GLU A 175 -11.36 -12.69 9.54
CA GLU A 175 -12.60 -12.40 8.83
C GLU A 175 -13.64 -12.02 9.88
N VAL A 176 -14.34 -10.89 9.67
CA VAL A 176 -15.39 -10.42 10.56
C VAL A 176 -16.72 -10.49 9.83
N ARG A 177 -17.69 -11.17 10.43
CA ARG A 177 -19.09 -11.25 9.96
C ARG A 177 -20.00 -10.63 11.01
N LEU A 178 -20.82 -9.68 10.58
CA LEU A 178 -21.84 -9.07 11.41
C LEU A 178 -23.21 -9.68 11.03
N ALA A 179 -23.99 -10.09 12.02
CA ALA A 179 -25.32 -10.62 11.87
C ALA A 179 -26.27 -9.99 12.88
N GLY A 180 -27.58 -9.97 12.61
CA GLY A 180 -28.57 -9.49 13.59
C GLY A 180 -28.45 -10.25 14.90
N GLY A 181 -28.40 -9.53 16.01
CA GLY A 181 -28.34 -10.10 17.35
C GLY A 181 -29.71 -10.61 17.83
N GLU A 182 -29.72 -11.29 19.00
CA GLU A 182 -30.97 -11.81 19.61
C GLU A 182 -31.92 -10.68 20.07
N ALA A 183 -31.39 -9.54 20.44
CA ALA A 183 -32.17 -8.37 20.87
C ALA A 183 -32.25 -7.34 19.75
N GLU A 184 -33.38 -6.61 19.71
CA GLU A 184 -33.57 -5.51 18.80
C GLU A 184 -32.50 -4.42 19.00
N GLY A 185 -32.01 -3.83 17.91
CA GLY A 185 -30.95 -2.82 17.94
C GLY A 185 -29.56 -3.37 18.27
N LYS A 186 -29.35 -4.71 18.23
CA LYS A 186 -28.04 -5.33 18.40
C LYS A 186 -27.57 -6.08 17.16
N VAL A 187 -26.27 -6.12 17.00
CA VAL A 187 -25.56 -6.88 15.96
C VAL A 187 -24.48 -7.73 16.61
N ASP A 188 -24.48 -9.02 16.32
CA ASP A 188 -23.46 -9.95 16.79
C ASP A 188 -22.29 -10.01 15.82
N ALA A 189 -21.08 -10.08 16.34
CA ALA A 189 -19.86 -10.16 15.56
C ALA A 189 -19.23 -11.55 15.69
N GLY A 190 -19.19 -12.29 14.57
CA GLY A 190 -18.43 -13.53 14.45
C GLY A 190 -17.05 -13.23 13.84
N ILE A 191 -15.98 -13.58 14.55
CA ILE A 191 -14.60 -13.42 14.08
C ILE A 191 -14.04 -14.81 13.80
N THR A 192 -13.70 -15.05 12.53
CA THR A 192 -13.00 -16.27 12.12
C THR A 192 -11.51 -15.95 11.98
N VAL A 193 -10.68 -16.72 12.64
CA VAL A 193 -9.22 -16.58 12.64
C VAL A 193 -8.61 -17.74 11.87
N VAL A 194 -7.70 -17.43 10.96
CA VAL A 194 -6.80 -18.40 10.34
C VAL A 194 -5.39 -17.96 10.69
N ASP A 195 -4.73 -18.69 11.57
CA ASP A 195 -3.40 -18.36 12.05
C ASP A 195 -2.41 -19.51 11.82
N GLU A 196 -1.15 -19.15 11.73
CA GLU A 196 -0.02 -20.05 11.57
C GLU A 196 0.98 -19.82 12.71
N ARG A 197 1.98 -20.69 12.80
CA ARG A 197 3.11 -20.47 13.72
C ARG A 197 3.71 -19.10 13.48
N PRO A 198 3.94 -18.29 14.53
CA PRO A 198 4.45 -16.93 14.38
C PRO A 198 5.91 -16.88 13.92
N TRP A 199 6.66 -17.98 14.00
CA TRP A 199 8.02 -18.10 13.53
C TRP A 199 8.10 -18.51 12.07
N LYS A 200 8.94 -17.79 11.33
CA LYS A 200 9.28 -18.10 9.95
C LYS A 200 10.78 -17.96 9.76
N ALA A 201 11.40 -18.97 9.16
CA ALA A 201 12.79 -18.94 8.71
C ALA A 201 12.81 -18.96 7.18
N THR A 202 13.61 -18.11 6.55
CA THR A 202 13.79 -18.09 5.09
C THR A 202 15.26 -18.13 4.75
N LEU A 203 15.63 -19.06 3.88
CA LEU A 203 16.96 -19.15 3.26
C LEU A 203 16.87 -18.55 1.87
N ASN A 204 17.77 -17.62 1.56
CA ASN A 204 17.87 -16.97 0.26
C ASN A 204 19.19 -17.32 -0.40
N LEU A 205 19.16 -17.55 -1.71
CA LEU A 205 20.35 -17.73 -2.54
C LEU A 205 20.13 -16.94 -3.84
N ASP A 206 21.09 -16.11 -4.22
CA ASP A 206 21.03 -15.31 -5.45
C ASP A 206 22.44 -15.03 -6.02
N ASN A 207 22.48 -14.50 -7.24
CA ASN A 207 23.73 -14.10 -7.89
C ASN A 207 23.80 -12.60 -8.18
N THR A 208 23.34 -11.79 -7.23
CA THR A 208 23.38 -10.32 -7.33
C THR A 208 24.77 -9.73 -7.10
N GLY A 209 25.72 -10.55 -6.68
CA GLY A 209 27.07 -10.12 -6.38
C GLY A 209 27.92 -9.75 -7.60
N SER A 210 29.14 -9.32 -7.32
CA SER A 210 30.16 -8.92 -8.29
C SER A 210 31.46 -9.74 -8.10
N ASP A 211 32.42 -9.56 -8.98
CA ASP A 211 33.75 -10.21 -8.79
C ASP A 211 34.45 -9.75 -7.49
N ALA A 212 34.19 -8.52 -7.06
CA ALA A 212 34.77 -7.95 -5.84
C ALA A 212 34.03 -8.38 -4.55
N SER A 213 32.71 -8.59 -4.62
CA SER A 213 31.87 -8.97 -3.46
C SER A 213 31.55 -10.47 -3.40
N GLY A 214 32.08 -11.27 -4.34
CA GLY A 214 31.62 -12.62 -4.60
C GLY A 214 30.33 -12.64 -5.40
N LYS A 215 30.21 -13.58 -6.32
CA LYS A 215 29.09 -13.63 -7.29
C LYS A 215 27.79 -14.12 -6.68
N THR A 216 27.90 -15.05 -5.71
CA THR A 216 26.76 -15.73 -5.12
C THR A 216 26.57 -15.28 -3.67
N HIS A 217 25.38 -14.78 -3.36
CA HIS A 217 25.00 -14.42 -2.01
C HIS A 217 24.08 -15.48 -1.39
N ALA A 218 24.31 -15.78 -0.12
CA ALA A 218 23.45 -16.61 0.69
C ALA A 218 23.00 -15.84 1.92
N GLY A 219 21.71 -15.91 2.23
CA GLY A 219 21.11 -15.16 3.34
C GLY A 219 20.14 -15.98 4.16
N VAL A 220 20.00 -15.63 5.42
CA VAL A 220 19.03 -16.18 6.36
C VAL A 220 18.20 -15.03 6.90
N VAL A 221 16.87 -15.19 6.89
CA VAL A 221 15.93 -14.29 7.55
C VAL A 221 15.16 -15.08 8.60
N LEU A 222 15.16 -14.60 9.82
CA LEU A 222 14.31 -15.11 10.90
C LEU A 222 13.28 -14.04 11.24
N GLN A 223 12.00 -14.44 11.31
CA GLN A 223 10.88 -13.55 11.59
C GLN A 223 10.00 -14.13 12.69
N HIS A 224 9.50 -13.27 13.56
CA HIS A 224 8.45 -13.60 14.53
C HIS A 224 7.30 -12.60 14.39
N ALA A 225 6.09 -13.11 14.08
CA ALA A 225 4.93 -12.29 13.69
C ALA A 225 4.00 -11.92 14.85
N ASN A 226 4.27 -12.36 16.06
CA ASN A 226 3.46 -12.04 17.24
C ASN A 226 4.33 -11.86 18.49
N LEU A 227 5.33 -10.97 18.39
CA LEU A 227 6.22 -10.71 19.53
C LEU A 227 5.41 -10.08 20.67
N TRP A 228 5.66 -10.56 21.90
CA TRP A 228 4.96 -10.14 23.13
C TRP A 228 3.44 -10.41 23.12
N GLY A 229 2.92 -11.25 22.22
CA GLY A 229 1.47 -11.47 22.05
C GLY A 229 0.72 -10.22 21.57
N ARG A 230 1.41 -9.26 20.88
CA ARG A 230 0.87 -7.96 20.48
C ARG A 230 0.86 -7.73 18.97
N ASP A 231 1.05 -8.79 18.19
CA ASP A 231 1.15 -8.73 16.72
C ASP A 231 2.34 -7.90 16.21
N HIS A 232 3.28 -7.55 17.08
CA HIS A 232 4.51 -6.92 16.64
C HIS A 232 5.31 -7.91 15.81
N VAL A 233 5.78 -7.49 14.64
CA VAL A 233 6.60 -8.33 13.77
C VAL A 233 8.05 -7.90 13.89
N ALA A 234 8.89 -8.83 14.35
CA ALA A 234 10.33 -8.63 14.40
C ALA A 234 11.02 -9.53 13.37
N SER A 235 12.04 -9.03 12.71
CA SER A 235 12.86 -9.78 11.76
C SER A 235 14.34 -9.48 11.95
N VAL A 236 15.17 -10.50 11.75
CA VAL A 236 16.62 -10.41 11.73
C VAL A 236 17.12 -11.09 10.47
N GLN A 237 18.06 -10.46 9.79
CA GLN A 237 18.65 -10.97 8.56
C GLN A 237 20.18 -10.96 8.66
N TYR A 238 20.77 -12.00 8.08
CA TYR A 238 22.20 -12.07 7.76
C TYR A 238 22.36 -12.53 6.32
N THR A 239 23.20 -11.83 5.56
CA THR A 239 23.55 -12.21 4.19
C THR A 239 25.06 -12.12 4.02
N THR A 240 25.64 -13.12 3.34
CA THR A 240 27.06 -13.20 3.04
C THR A 240 27.28 -13.69 1.61
N SER A 241 28.53 -13.63 1.14
CA SER A 241 28.95 -14.26 -0.11
C SER A 241 29.43 -15.69 0.15
N LEU A 242 29.13 -16.61 -0.77
CA LEU A 242 29.67 -17.98 -0.68
C LEU A 242 31.17 -18.03 -0.99
N GLU A 243 31.65 -17.12 -1.83
CA GLU A 243 33.05 -17.05 -2.24
C GLU A 243 33.92 -16.28 -1.23
N HIS A 244 33.36 -15.27 -0.55
CA HIS A 244 34.10 -14.39 0.35
C HIS A 244 33.40 -14.23 1.71
N GLY A 245 32.89 -15.32 2.28
CA GLY A 245 32.05 -15.34 3.47
C GLY A 245 32.65 -14.67 4.72
N SER A 246 33.96 -14.69 4.88
CA SER A 246 34.65 -14.02 6.01
C SER A 246 34.79 -12.50 5.83
N GLN A 247 34.67 -12.01 4.60
CA GLN A 247 34.89 -10.59 4.25
C GLN A 247 33.61 -9.84 4.00
N ILE A 248 32.53 -10.55 3.66
CA ILE A 248 31.25 -9.98 3.24
C ILE A 248 30.19 -10.31 4.28
N GLY A 249 29.60 -9.29 4.86
CA GLY A 249 28.49 -9.42 5.80
C GLY A 249 27.52 -8.27 5.71
N VAL A 250 26.24 -8.59 5.54
CA VAL A 250 25.12 -7.65 5.64
C VAL A 250 24.20 -8.12 6.74
N TYR A 251 23.97 -7.28 7.71
CA TYR A 251 23.07 -7.53 8.84
C TYR A 251 21.89 -6.58 8.74
N GLY A 252 20.69 -7.07 8.98
CA GLY A 252 19.48 -6.30 8.98
C GLY A 252 18.59 -6.66 10.16
N VAL A 253 17.89 -5.66 10.71
CA VAL A 253 16.83 -5.85 11.70
C VAL A 253 15.65 -4.99 11.31
N GLY A 254 14.43 -5.53 11.46
CA GLY A 254 13.18 -4.85 11.22
C GLY A 254 12.22 -5.06 12.39
N TYR A 255 11.42 -4.05 12.71
CA TYR A 255 10.42 -4.13 13.76
C TYR A 255 9.18 -3.32 13.39
N HIS A 256 8.05 -4.00 13.29
CA HIS A 256 6.75 -3.42 12.94
C HIS A 256 5.81 -3.42 14.14
N VAL A 257 5.14 -2.30 14.37
CA VAL A 257 4.20 -2.09 15.47
C VAL A 257 2.86 -1.64 14.89
N PRO A 258 1.81 -2.48 14.92
CA PRO A 258 0.46 -2.07 14.54
C PRO A 258 -0.16 -1.19 15.63
N LEU A 259 -0.76 -0.08 15.23
CA LEU A 259 -1.50 0.86 16.07
C LEU A 259 -3.00 0.76 15.77
N TYR A 260 -3.61 -0.35 16.17
CA TYR A 260 -4.97 -0.72 15.78
C TYR A 260 -6.03 0.34 16.07
N ALA A 261 -5.93 1.05 17.21
CA ALA A 261 -6.88 2.11 17.57
C ALA A 261 -6.87 3.29 16.59
N LEU A 262 -5.74 3.53 15.94
CA LEU A 262 -5.57 4.58 14.92
C LEU A 262 -5.76 4.03 13.50
N GLY A 263 -5.62 2.72 13.30
CA GLY A 263 -5.53 2.08 12.00
C GLY A 263 -4.19 2.30 11.29
N ASP A 264 -3.17 2.72 12.02
CA ASP A 264 -1.85 3.12 11.53
C ASP A 264 -0.76 2.15 11.99
N SER A 265 0.48 2.34 11.52
CA SER A 265 1.60 1.52 11.99
C SER A 265 2.91 2.29 12.09
N LEU A 266 3.82 1.75 12.89
CA LEU A 266 5.21 2.20 12.99
C LEU A 266 6.15 1.09 12.53
N ASP A 267 7.15 1.46 11.72
CA ASP A 267 8.24 0.58 11.34
C ASP A 267 9.57 1.17 11.80
N PHE A 268 10.41 0.33 12.37
CA PHE A 268 11.78 0.64 12.70
C PHE A 268 12.70 -0.34 12.00
N PHE A 269 13.82 0.12 11.52
CA PHE A 269 14.81 -0.73 10.89
C PHE A 269 16.22 -0.24 11.14
N ALA A 270 17.16 -1.18 11.09
CA ALA A 270 18.57 -0.86 11.03
C ALA A 270 19.30 -1.92 10.19
N SER A 271 20.35 -1.50 9.51
CA SER A 271 21.24 -2.40 8.77
C SER A 271 22.70 -1.94 8.89
N TYR A 272 23.58 -2.93 8.78
CA TYR A 272 25.01 -2.72 8.60
C TYR A 272 25.48 -3.53 7.40
N SER A 273 26.26 -2.90 6.53
CA SER A 273 26.88 -3.57 5.38
C SER A 273 28.32 -3.15 5.26
N ASN A 274 29.17 -4.10 4.90
CA ASN A 274 30.56 -3.84 4.54
C ASN A 274 30.81 -3.88 3.02
N VAL A 275 29.74 -4.00 2.22
CA VAL A 275 29.81 -4.01 0.75
C VAL A 275 28.61 -3.27 0.14
N ASP A 276 28.71 -2.93 -1.14
CA ASP A 276 27.57 -2.51 -1.97
C ASP A 276 26.76 -3.74 -2.37
N SER A 277 25.60 -3.94 -1.77
CA SER A 277 24.78 -5.13 -1.97
C SER A 277 23.37 -4.86 -2.55
N GLY A 278 23.08 -3.62 -2.99
CA GLY A 278 21.78 -3.30 -3.57
C GLY A 278 20.65 -3.24 -2.53
N THR A 279 19.52 -3.89 -2.81
CA THR A 279 18.37 -3.95 -1.90
C THR A 279 18.41 -5.22 -1.08
N VAL A 280 18.26 -5.10 0.23
CA VAL A 280 18.22 -6.22 1.19
C VAL A 280 16.87 -6.19 1.88
N SER A 281 16.15 -7.31 1.86
CA SER A 281 14.83 -7.42 2.52
C SER A 281 15.01 -7.90 3.96
N ALA A 282 14.62 -7.09 4.92
CA ALA A 282 14.59 -7.44 6.33
C ALA A 282 13.16 -7.81 6.76
N GLY A 283 12.69 -8.96 6.31
CA GLY A 283 11.32 -9.42 6.54
C GLY A 283 10.29 -8.56 5.81
N ILE A 284 9.55 -7.74 6.54
CA ILE A 284 8.52 -6.85 5.99
C ILE A 284 9.06 -5.49 5.50
N VAL A 285 10.34 -5.22 5.71
CA VAL A 285 10.98 -3.94 5.32
C VAL A 285 12.09 -4.20 4.32
N ASP A 286 11.98 -3.61 3.14
CA ASP A 286 13.04 -3.60 2.14
C ASP A 286 14.02 -2.46 2.43
N LEU A 287 15.28 -2.81 2.59
CA LEU A 287 16.37 -1.89 2.89
C LEU A 287 17.26 -1.71 1.66
N ALA A 288 17.32 -0.51 1.13
CA ALA A 288 18.31 -0.18 0.12
C ALA A 288 19.70 -0.04 0.81
N VAL A 289 20.61 -0.92 0.47
CA VAL A 289 22.00 -0.90 0.95
C VAL A 289 22.88 -0.42 -0.19
N SER A 290 23.16 0.87 -0.21
CA SER A 290 23.99 1.49 -1.25
C SER A 290 25.37 1.86 -0.70
N GLY A 291 26.18 0.86 -0.45
CA GLY A 291 27.56 1.04 0.00
C GLY A 291 27.85 0.50 1.40
N ARG A 292 29.12 0.59 1.79
CA ARG A 292 29.57 0.23 3.13
C ARG A 292 29.01 1.22 4.15
N GLY A 293 28.42 0.74 5.23
CA GLY A 293 27.95 1.64 6.27
C GLY A 293 26.81 1.11 7.12
N THR A 294 26.24 2.02 7.88
CA THR A 294 25.11 1.74 8.77
C THR A 294 23.91 2.60 8.32
N THR A 295 22.76 1.98 8.19
CA THR A 295 21.49 2.68 7.97
C THR A 295 20.55 2.34 9.11
N ALA A 296 19.85 3.33 9.65
CA ALA A 296 18.74 3.14 10.58
C ALA A 296 17.62 4.11 10.23
N GLY A 297 16.39 3.75 10.50
CA GLY A 297 15.25 4.62 10.21
C GLY A 297 13.98 4.22 10.91
N ALA A 298 13.03 5.14 10.84
CA ALA A 298 11.66 4.97 11.33
C ALA A 298 10.65 5.44 10.29
N ARG A 299 9.51 4.78 10.25
CA ARG A 299 8.38 5.15 9.40
C ARG A 299 7.11 5.19 10.25
N TYR A 300 6.32 6.24 10.09
CA TYR A 300 4.94 6.29 10.55
C TYR A 300 4.03 6.18 9.32
N ASN A 301 3.23 5.12 9.29
CA ASN A 301 2.32 4.83 8.19
C ASN A 301 0.91 5.23 8.59
N GLN A 302 0.38 6.30 8.00
CA GLN A 302 -0.96 6.79 8.20
C GLN A 302 -1.88 6.27 7.11
N ASN A 303 -2.87 5.46 7.48
CA ASN A 303 -3.85 4.87 6.58
C ASN A 303 -5.14 5.67 6.58
N PHE A 304 -5.71 5.99 5.40
CA PHE A 304 -6.94 6.78 5.28
C PHE A 304 -8.20 5.96 5.05
N GLY A 305 -8.09 4.65 5.07
CA GLY A 305 -9.20 3.75 4.75
C GLY A 305 -9.45 3.63 3.25
N LYS A 306 -10.12 2.56 2.90
CA LYS A 306 -10.49 2.25 1.53
C LYS A 306 -11.66 3.13 1.08
N ARG A 307 -11.57 3.67 -0.14
CA ARG A 307 -12.64 4.39 -0.84
C ARG A 307 -12.91 3.64 -2.14
N ASP A 308 -13.98 2.89 -2.21
CA ASP A 308 -14.30 1.99 -3.32
C ASP A 308 -13.14 1.01 -3.62
N ASN A 309 -12.43 1.21 -4.71
CA ASN A 309 -11.27 0.41 -5.11
C ASN A 309 -9.91 1.07 -4.83
N TYR A 310 -9.90 2.24 -4.17
CA TYR A 310 -8.72 3.05 -3.93
C TYR A 310 -8.31 3.05 -2.45
N GLU A 311 -7.03 2.87 -2.18
CA GLU A 311 -6.44 2.85 -0.85
C GLU A 311 -5.29 3.87 -0.75
N PRO A 312 -5.53 5.07 -0.19
CA PRO A 312 -4.50 6.08 0.06
C PRO A 312 -3.77 5.84 1.37
N LYS A 313 -2.47 6.19 1.40
CA LYS A 313 -1.59 6.12 2.57
C LYS A 313 -0.58 7.25 2.53
N LEU A 314 -0.28 7.86 3.68
CA LEU A 314 0.87 8.74 3.89
C LEU A 314 1.92 8.01 4.74
N VAL A 315 3.19 8.22 4.38
CA VAL A 315 4.32 7.65 5.14
C VAL A 315 5.29 8.79 5.48
N TYR A 316 5.52 8.98 6.76
CA TYR A 316 6.51 9.93 7.27
C TYR A 316 7.78 9.15 7.61
N GLY A 317 8.92 9.61 7.13
CA GLY A 317 10.19 8.91 7.27
C GLY A 317 11.26 9.76 7.92
N LEU A 318 12.04 9.12 8.78
CA LEU A 318 13.27 9.65 9.36
C LEU A 318 14.36 8.60 9.14
N ASP A 319 15.49 8.99 8.53
CA ASP A 319 16.62 8.11 8.30
C ASP A 319 17.92 8.68 8.86
N PHE A 320 18.80 7.77 9.21
CA PHE A 320 20.19 8.00 9.52
C PHE A 320 21.02 7.01 8.69
N LYS A 321 21.91 7.51 7.83
CA LYS A 321 22.75 6.69 6.98
C LYS A 321 24.20 7.17 7.08
N ALA A 322 25.06 6.35 7.63
CA ALA A 322 26.49 6.62 7.75
C ALA A 322 27.23 5.79 6.71
N TYR A 323 27.63 6.43 5.62
CA TYR A 323 28.42 5.82 4.55
C TYR A 323 29.89 5.89 4.88
N ARG A 324 30.59 4.76 4.70
CA ARG A 324 32.03 4.62 4.88
C ARG A 324 32.69 4.48 3.52
N ASN A 325 33.43 5.48 3.13
CA ASN A 325 34.15 5.54 1.86
C ASN A 325 35.64 5.27 2.11
N SER A 326 36.07 4.01 2.09
CA SER A 326 37.50 3.66 2.16
C SER A 326 38.08 3.59 0.76
N LEU A 327 38.56 4.69 0.22
CA LEU A 327 39.43 4.70 -0.95
C LEU A 327 40.88 4.78 -0.47
N GLN A 328 41.69 3.75 -0.70
CA GLN A 328 43.11 3.76 -0.37
C GLN A 328 43.93 4.02 -1.64
N PHE A 329 44.78 5.03 -1.59
CA PHE A 329 45.76 5.32 -2.64
C PHE A 329 47.14 5.40 -2.02
N PHE A 330 48.01 4.49 -2.41
CA PHE A 330 49.36 4.30 -1.83
C PHE A 330 49.40 4.26 -0.29
N GLY A 331 48.42 3.55 0.32
CA GLY A 331 48.35 3.40 1.76
C GLY A 331 47.72 4.60 2.51
N THR A 332 47.33 5.63 1.80
CA THR A 332 46.62 6.79 2.37
C THR A 332 45.12 6.64 2.12
N GLU A 333 44.27 6.72 3.17
CA GLU A 333 42.82 6.79 3.03
C GLU A 333 42.43 8.14 2.41
N LEU A 334 41.92 8.12 1.19
CA LEU A 334 41.39 9.28 0.49
C LEU A 334 39.87 9.38 0.55
N GLY A 335 39.19 8.36 1.09
CA GLY A 335 37.74 8.35 1.20
C GLY A 335 37.26 9.16 2.39
N THR A 336 36.25 9.99 2.19
CA THR A 336 35.60 10.75 3.27
C THR A 336 34.29 10.08 3.65
N ASP A 337 34.16 9.71 4.92
CA ASP A 337 32.92 9.24 5.49
C ASP A 337 31.85 10.34 5.45
N VAL A 338 30.65 10.00 5.02
CA VAL A 338 29.52 10.93 4.97
C VAL A 338 28.32 10.36 5.71
N THR A 339 27.69 11.22 6.50
CA THR A 339 26.43 10.88 7.18
C THR A 339 25.31 11.74 6.66
N VAL A 340 24.22 11.10 6.19
CA VAL A 340 23.00 11.76 5.74
C VAL A 340 21.86 11.48 6.71
N ARG A 341 20.99 12.47 6.91
CA ARG A 341 19.84 12.41 7.83
C ARG A 341 18.58 12.93 7.13
N PRO A 342 18.08 12.21 6.12
CA PRO A 342 16.92 12.66 5.39
C PRO A 342 15.63 12.49 6.18
N VAL A 343 14.80 13.52 6.13
CA VAL A 343 13.38 13.46 6.48
C VAL A 343 12.59 13.31 5.19
N SER A 344 11.49 12.58 5.23
CA SER A 344 10.68 12.33 4.04
C SER A 344 9.20 12.27 4.35
N ILE A 345 8.40 12.63 3.35
CA ILE A 345 6.97 12.36 3.29
C ILE A 345 6.66 11.68 1.96
N ALA A 346 5.93 10.58 2.03
CA ALA A 346 5.51 9.85 0.85
C ALA A 346 3.98 9.73 0.82
N TYR A 347 3.39 9.96 -0.35
CA TYR A 347 2.01 9.60 -0.64
C TYR A 347 2.00 8.35 -1.49
N ILE A 348 1.22 7.35 -1.08
CA ILE A 348 1.06 6.09 -1.79
C ILE A 348 -0.42 5.90 -2.07
N GLY A 349 -0.77 5.73 -3.35
CA GLY A 349 -2.11 5.36 -3.80
C GLY A 349 -2.08 3.97 -4.41
N ALA A 350 -2.98 3.10 -4.00
CA ALA A 350 -3.15 1.76 -4.56
C ALA A 350 -4.59 1.59 -5.05
N TRP A 351 -4.75 1.03 -6.23
CA TRP A 351 -6.05 0.73 -6.84
C TRP A 351 -6.18 -0.76 -7.08
N ARG A 352 -7.29 -1.33 -6.65
CA ARG A 352 -7.69 -2.68 -7.04
C ARG A 352 -8.62 -2.57 -8.25
N LEU A 353 -8.15 -3.07 -9.38
CA LEU A 353 -8.91 -3.10 -10.63
C LEU A 353 -9.65 -4.45 -10.75
N PRO A 354 -10.67 -4.59 -11.61
CA PRO A 354 -11.38 -5.87 -11.79
C PRO A 354 -10.44 -7.04 -12.10
N ASP A 355 -9.48 -6.84 -13.01
CA ASP A 355 -8.55 -7.88 -13.45
C ASP A 355 -7.09 -7.52 -13.15
N GLY A 356 -6.83 -6.70 -12.14
CA GLY A 356 -5.46 -6.27 -11.85
C GLY A 356 -5.31 -5.33 -10.68
N GLU A 357 -4.15 -4.71 -10.61
CA GLU A 357 -3.81 -3.74 -9.58
C GLU A 357 -2.91 -2.64 -10.12
N ALA A 358 -3.01 -1.46 -9.56
CA ALA A 358 -2.13 -0.34 -9.85
C ALA A 358 -1.67 0.32 -8.54
N SER A 359 -0.45 0.81 -8.51
CA SER A 359 0.01 1.66 -7.40
C SER A 359 0.90 2.78 -7.90
N VAL A 360 0.86 3.91 -7.20
CA VAL A 360 1.73 5.07 -7.43
C VAL A 360 2.24 5.56 -6.09
N GLY A 361 3.53 5.82 -6.01
CA GLY A 361 4.19 6.43 -4.86
C GLY A 361 4.91 7.72 -5.27
N VAL A 362 4.75 8.77 -4.46
CA VAL A 362 5.46 10.05 -4.60
C VAL A 362 6.10 10.38 -3.26
N THR A 363 7.44 10.45 -3.22
CA THR A 363 8.19 10.74 -1.99
C THR A 363 8.98 12.03 -2.17
N LEU A 364 8.79 12.96 -1.26
CA LEU A 364 9.65 14.13 -1.10
C LEU A 364 10.60 13.87 0.07
N ALA A 365 11.90 14.01 -0.18
CA ALA A 365 12.93 13.84 0.83
C ALA A 365 13.84 15.06 0.88
N ARG A 366 14.28 15.43 2.08
CA ARG A 366 15.28 16.50 2.28
C ARG A 366 16.29 16.08 3.34
N ASN A 367 17.56 16.23 3.03
CA ASN A 367 18.61 15.96 4.02
C ASN A 367 18.78 17.13 4.99
N ILE A 368 18.89 16.80 6.27
CA ILE A 368 19.24 17.74 7.35
C ILE A 368 20.75 17.73 7.49
N ALA A 369 21.39 18.78 7.02
CA ALA A 369 22.84 18.94 7.09
C ALA A 369 23.32 19.16 8.54
N GLY A 370 24.55 18.75 8.82
CA GLY A 370 25.21 18.97 10.11
C GLY A 370 25.53 17.69 10.89
N GLY A 371 26.05 17.86 12.10
CA GLY A 371 26.54 16.76 12.93
C GLY A 371 27.82 16.13 12.40
N LYS A 372 28.24 15.02 13.02
CA LYS A 372 29.47 14.30 12.63
C LYS A 372 29.33 13.79 11.19
N ASN A 373 30.33 14.09 10.34
CA ASN A 373 30.43 13.72 8.92
C ASN A 373 29.22 14.15 8.06
N GLY A 374 28.45 15.16 8.48
CA GLY A 374 27.26 15.62 7.77
C GLY A 374 27.29 17.10 7.40
N SER A 375 28.46 17.76 7.51
CA SER A 375 28.63 19.15 7.11
C SER A 375 28.76 19.30 5.61
N GLN A 376 28.60 20.55 5.10
CA GLN A 376 28.83 20.84 3.67
C GLN A 376 30.25 20.48 3.24
N ARG A 377 31.23 20.64 4.14
CA ARG A 377 32.63 20.27 3.86
C ARG A 377 32.77 18.76 3.63
N ASP A 378 32.14 17.93 4.47
CA ASP A 378 32.20 16.47 4.35
C ASP A 378 31.59 16.01 3.01
N PHE A 379 30.47 16.60 2.61
CA PHE A 379 29.81 16.34 1.32
C PHE A 379 30.69 16.74 0.14
N THR A 380 31.31 17.92 0.20
CA THR A 380 32.20 18.42 -0.87
C THR A 380 33.46 17.55 -0.99
N LEU A 381 33.99 17.03 0.12
CA LEU A 381 35.15 16.13 0.11
C LEU A 381 34.78 14.75 -0.44
N ALA A 382 33.58 14.24 -0.19
CA ALA A 382 33.10 12.98 -0.73
C ALA A 382 32.80 13.06 -2.24
N ARG A 383 32.32 14.20 -2.71
CA ARG A 383 32.08 14.49 -4.13
C ARG A 383 32.03 16.00 -4.38
N VAL A 384 32.82 16.46 -5.32
CA VAL A 384 32.84 17.86 -5.72
C VAL A 384 31.44 18.31 -6.15
N GLY A 385 30.95 19.41 -5.61
CA GLY A 385 29.62 19.95 -5.88
C GLY A 385 28.48 19.29 -5.12
N ALA A 386 28.73 18.23 -4.34
CA ALA A 386 27.69 17.61 -3.54
C ALA A 386 27.14 18.57 -2.47
N LYS A 387 25.82 18.60 -2.32
CA LYS A 387 25.10 19.52 -1.44
C LYS A 387 24.59 18.80 -0.18
N ALA A 388 24.99 19.28 0.98
CA ALA A 388 24.60 18.67 2.25
C ALA A 388 23.09 18.82 2.54
N GLY A 389 22.47 19.94 2.16
CA GLY A 389 21.02 20.17 2.33
C GLY A 389 20.21 19.83 1.08
N TYR A 390 20.57 18.77 0.35
CA TYR A 390 19.87 18.35 -0.88
C TYR A 390 18.40 18.01 -0.65
N SER A 391 17.61 18.14 -1.72
CA SER A 391 16.24 17.66 -1.80
C SER A 391 16.09 16.70 -2.97
N ALA A 392 15.26 15.66 -2.81
CA ALA A 392 14.98 14.69 -3.85
C ALA A 392 13.48 14.37 -3.91
N LEU A 393 12.97 14.27 -5.14
CA LEU A 393 11.66 13.73 -5.46
C LEU A 393 11.88 12.29 -5.96
N ARG A 394 11.21 11.31 -5.33
CA ARG A 394 11.22 9.93 -5.78
C ARG A 394 9.82 9.53 -6.22
N LEU A 395 9.74 8.83 -7.33
CA LEU A 395 8.51 8.34 -7.93
C LEU A 395 8.59 6.83 -8.04
N SER A 396 7.50 6.14 -7.77
CA SER A 396 7.36 4.72 -8.03
C SER A 396 5.98 4.44 -8.62
N GLY A 397 5.88 3.43 -9.46
CA GLY A 397 4.63 3.00 -10.05
C GLY A 397 4.67 1.51 -10.34
N SER A 398 3.56 0.84 -10.13
CA SER A 398 3.36 -0.52 -10.59
C SER A 398 1.97 -0.64 -11.21
N TYR A 399 1.89 -1.42 -12.25
CA TYR A 399 0.64 -1.81 -12.87
C TYR A 399 0.73 -3.29 -13.24
N SER A 400 -0.28 -4.07 -12.89
CA SER A 400 -0.42 -5.45 -13.32
C SER A 400 -1.86 -5.73 -13.73
N GLN A 401 -2.04 -6.52 -14.78
CA GLN A 401 -3.35 -6.89 -15.30
C GLN A 401 -3.32 -8.31 -15.83
N VAL A 402 -4.36 -9.08 -15.51
CA VAL A 402 -4.65 -10.37 -16.09
C VAL A 402 -5.36 -10.13 -17.44
N LEU A 403 -4.84 -10.72 -18.49
CA LEU A 403 -5.40 -10.71 -19.83
C LEU A 403 -6.17 -12.00 -20.08
N GLY A 404 -6.87 -12.09 -21.21
CA GLY A 404 -7.56 -13.32 -21.61
C GLY A 404 -6.64 -14.54 -21.58
N SER A 405 -7.19 -15.73 -21.26
CA SER A 405 -6.47 -17.01 -21.20
C SER A 405 -5.29 -17.03 -20.20
N ASP A 406 -5.43 -16.33 -19.08
CA ASP A 406 -4.46 -16.28 -17.97
C ASP A 406 -3.08 -15.67 -18.30
N TRP A 407 -2.96 -14.98 -19.43
CA TRP A 407 -1.81 -14.11 -19.66
C TRP A 407 -1.83 -12.94 -18.69
N GLN A 408 -0.65 -12.47 -18.27
CA GLN A 408 -0.54 -11.30 -17.38
C GLN A 408 0.53 -10.37 -17.92
N TRP A 409 0.27 -9.07 -17.87
CA TRP A 409 1.32 -8.12 -18.12
C TRP A 409 1.57 -7.26 -16.87
N ARG A 410 2.81 -6.79 -16.74
CA ARG A 410 3.24 -5.98 -15.61
C ARG A 410 4.18 -4.88 -16.09
N ALA A 411 3.98 -3.69 -15.56
CA ALA A 411 4.88 -2.56 -15.74
C ALA A 411 5.33 -2.05 -14.36
N LEU A 412 6.62 -1.83 -14.20
CA LEU A 412 7.22 -1.26 -13.00
C LEU A 412 8.04 -0.03 -13.38
N PHE A 413 7.83 1.05 -12.67
CA PHE A 413 8.56 2.31 -12.86
C PHE A 413 9.14 2.78 -11.54
N ASN A 414 10.41 3.22 -11.53
CA ASN A 414 11.01 3.97 -10.44
C ASN A 414 11.79 5.15 -11.02
N GLY A 415 11.78 6.27 -10.29
CA GLY A 415 12.51 7.46 -10.69
C GLY A 415 12.95 8.30 -9.50
N GLN A 416 14.02 9.04 -9.68
CA GLN A 416 14.51 10.05 -8.76
C GLN A 416 14.86 11.32 -9.56
N TYR A 417 14.39 12.45 -9.06
CA TYR A 417 14.76 13.75 -9.55
C TYR A 417 15.32 14.61 -8.42
N THR A 418 16.42 15.27 -8.66
CA THR A 418 17.02 16.27 -7.77
C THR A 418 17.69 17.35 -8.60
N PRO A 419 17.63 18.63 -8.19
CA PRO A 419 18.46 19.68 -8.79
C PRO A 419 19.90 19.69 -8.24
N ASP A 420 20.15 18.93 -7.16
CA ASP A 420 21.40 18.94 -6.40
C ASP A 420 22.33 17.81 -6.82
N ALA A 421 23.64 17.97 -6.69
CA ALA A 421 24.57 16.87 -6.77
C ALA A 421 24.56 16.09 -5.44
N LEU A 422 24.48 14.77 -5.53
CA LEU A 422 24.36 13.86 -4.40
C LEU A 422 25.66 13.11 -4.13
N VAL A 423 25.87 12.73 -2.88
CA VAL A 423 26.91 11.77 -2.54
C VAL A 423 26.59 10.38 -3.13
N PRO A 424 27.57 9.53 -3.43
CA PRO A 424 27.36 8.26 -4.16
C PRO A 424 26.27 7.36 -3.56
N GLY A 425 26.17 7.29 -2.23
CA GLY A 425 25.16 6.49 -1.54
C GLY A 425 23.70 6.97 -1.71
N GLU A 426 23.48 8.22 -2.13
CA GLU A 426 22.15 8.78 -2.38
C GLU A 426 21.79 8.89 -3.87
N GLN A 427 22.71 8.55 -4.76
CA GLN A 427 22.48 8.54 -6.21
C GLN A 427 21.50 7.45 -6.62
N PHE A 428 20.73 7.72 -7.65
CA PHE A 428 19.84 6.73 -8.27
C PHE A 428 20.67 5.75 -9.10
N GLY A 429 20.61 4.47 -8.74
CA GLY A 429 21.32 3.41 -9.44
C GLY A 429 20.40 2.58 -10.34
N VAL A 430 20.89 2.23 -11.52
CA VAL A 430 20.25 1.31 -12.47
C VAL A 430 21.20 0.18 -12.83
N GLY A 431 20.64 -0.99 -13.11
CA GLY A 431 21.34 -2.25 -13.32
C GLY A 431 21.04 -3.23 -12.18
N GLY A 432 21.11 -4.53 -12.48
CA GLY A 432 20.87 -5.63 -11.57
C GLY A 432 19.50 -6.29 -11.72
N GLY A 433 19.31 -7.37 -10.97
CA GLY A 433 18.14 -8.23 -11.07
C GLY A 433 16.79 -7.56 -10.74
N ALA A 434 16.79 -6.46 -9.99
CA ALA A 434 15.59 -5.71 -9.60
C ALA A 434 15.36 -4.45 -10.43
N SER A 435 16.25 -4.09 -11.35
CA SER A 435 16.20 -2.86 -12.14
C SER A 435 16.37 -3.17 -13.63
N VAL A 436 17.58 -3.11 -14.19
CA VAL A 436 17.87 -3.47 -15.57
C VAL A 436 18.68 -4.75 -15.57
N ARG A 437 18.02 -5.89 -15.85
CA ARG A 437 18.64 -7.22 -15.88
C ARG A 437 19.73 -7.28 -16.97
N GLY A 438 20.72 -8.14 -16.82
CA GLY A 438 21.88 -8.22 -17.73
C GLY A 438 23.08 -7.41 -17.25
N PHE A 439 22.88 -6.46 -16.34
CA PHE A 439 23.92 -5.63 -15.71
C PHE A 439 24.19 -6.06 -14.27
N LEU A 440 25.29 -5.57 -13.69
CA LEU A 440 25.56 -5.69 -12.26
C LEU A 440 24.62 -4.77 -11.44
N GLU A 441 24.48 -5.06 -10.15
CA GLU A 441 23.70 -4.20 -9.24
C GLU A 441 24.31 -2.80 -9.21
N ARG A 442 23.43 -1.80 -9.49
CA ARG A 442 23.81 -0.36 -9.54
C ARG A 442 25.01 -0.06 -10.47
N GLU A 443 25.15 -0.80 -11.56
CA GLU A 443 26.29 -0.64 -12.49
C GLU A 443 26.43 0.79 -13.00
N VAL A 444 25.33 1.51 -13.13
CA VAL A 444 25.30 2.94 -13.43
C VAL A 444 24.50 3.67 -12.35
N ALA A 445 25.08 4.72 -11.77
CA ALA A 445 24.41 5.53 -10.75
C ALA A 445 24.72 7.01 -10.94
N ASN A 446 23.69 7.86 -10.81
CA ASN A 446 23.80 9.31 -10.88
C ASN A 446 22.70 10.00 -10.06
N ASP A 447 22.69 11.36 -10.06
CA ASP A 447 21.84 12.14 -9.17
C ASP A 447 20.35 11.99 -9.45
N SER A 448 19.98 12.04 -10.72
CA SER A 448 18.61 11.83 -11.21
C SER A 448 18.58 10.65 -12.15
N GLY A 449 17.44 9.99 -12.26
CA GLY A 449 17.27 8.85 -13.16
C GLY A 449 15.90 8.22 -13.07
N ALA A 450 15.67 7.26 -13.98
CA ALA A 450 14.47 6.46 -14.00
C ALA A 450 14.76 5.07 -14.56
N ASN A 451 14.00 4.07 -14.15
CA ASN A 451 13.96 2.76 -14.80
C ASN A 451 12.52 2.32 -15.05
N LEU A 452 12.34 1.53 -16.10
CA LEU A 452 11.08 0.92 -16.50
C LEU A 452 11.33 -0.56 -16.80
N ASN A 453 10.52 -1.42 -16.21
CA ASN A 453 10.47 -2.85 -16.48
C ASN A 453 9.11 -3.19 -17.05
N LEU A 454 9.09 -3.84 -18.22
CA LEU A 454 7.89 -4.36 -18.86
C LEU A 454 7.99 -5.88 -18.91
N GLU A 455 6.98 -6.56 -18.42
CA GLU A 455 6.97 -8.03 -18.34
C GLU A 455 5.64 -8.58 -18.86
N LEU A 456 5.71 -9.62 -19.69
CA LEU A 456 4.56 -10.38 -20.18
C LEU A 456 4.71 -11.83 -19.72
N TYR A 457 3.80 -12.26 -18.85
CA TYR A 457 3.76 -13.61 -18.28
C TYR A 457 2.84 -14.51 -19.07
N ALA A 458 3.31 -15.69 -19.39
CA ALA A 458 2.51 -16.77 -19.94
C ALA A 458 1.56 -17.37 -18.88
N PRO A 459 0.51 -18.09 -19.32
CA PRO A 459 -0.39 -18.80 -18.41
C PRO A 459 0.34 -19.75 -17.47
N ASN A 460 -0.27 -20.00 -16.28
CA ASN A 460 0.27 -20.95 -15.32
C ASN A 460 0.15 -22.38 -15.89
N TRP A 461 1.27 -23.12 -15.94
CA TRP A 461 1.29 -24.50 -16.42
C TRP A 461 1.44 -25.57 -15.32
N CYS A 462 1.63 -25.16 -14.04
CA CYS A 462 1.81 -26.11 -12.94
C CYS A 462 0.49 -26.64 -12.34
N GLY A 463 -0.66 -26.34 -12.93
CA GLY A 463 -1.96 -26.79 -12.45
C GLY A 463 -2.48 -26.03 -11.22
N ASN A 464 -3.53 -26.55 -10.57
CA ASN A 464 -4.30 -25.83 -9.54
C ASN A 464 -3.92 -26.19 -8.09
N GLY A 465 -2.85 -26.92 -7.85
CA GLY A 465 -2.45 -27.45 -6.53
C GLY A 465 -1.68 -26.49 -5.61
N GLY A 466 -1.85 -25.16 -5.76
CA GLY A 466 -1.06 -24.17 -4.98
C GLY A 466 0.33 -23.92 -5.55
N TYR A 467 0.62 -24.45 -6.73
CA TYR A 467 1.84 -24.22 -7.49
C TYR A 467 1.60 -23.19 -8.59
N GLN A 468 2.54 -22.30 -8.79
CA GLN A 468 2.51 -21.36 -9.91
C GLN A 468 3.84 -21.45 -10.66
N CYS A 469 3.74 -21.72 -11.96
CA CYS A 469 4.91 -21.78 -12.84
C CYS A 469 4.57 -20.98 -14.09
N ARG A 470 5.30 -19.88 -14.31
CA ARG A 470 5.07 -18.99 -15.44
C ARG A 470 6.38 -18.65 -16.12
N ALA A 471 6.42 -18.77 -17.43
CA ALA A 471 7.44 -18.12 -18.23
C ALA A 471 7.07 -16.66 -18.42
N LEU A 472 8.08 -15.83 -18.67
CA LEU A 472 7.85 -14.44 -19.04
C LEU A 472 8.87 -13.97 -20.07
N ALA A 473 8.46 -13.00 -20.87
CA ALA A 473 9.36 -12.17 -21.67
C ALA A 473 9.41 -10.79 -21.02
N PHE A 474 10.59 -10.14 -21.09
CA PHE A 474 10.74 -8.82 -20.50
C PHE A 474 11.57 -7.88 -21.35
N TYR A 475 11.36 -6.59 -21.12
CA TYR A 475 12.20 -5.50 -21.58
C TYR A 475 12.44 -4.55 -20.42
N ASP A 476 13.71 -4.29 -20.11
CA ASP A 476 14.13 -3.38 -19.05
C ASP A 476 14.93 -2.23 -19.65
N THR A 477 14.66 -1.02 -19.18
CA THR A 477 15.46 0.15 -19.54
C THR A 477 15.65 1.06 -18.34
N GLY A 478 16.78 1.74 -18.31
CA GLY A 478 17.12 2.70 -17.27
C GLY A 478 17.95 3.85 -17.82
N TRP A 479 17.73 5.01 -17.23
CA TRP A 479 18.43 6.23 -17.59
C TRP A 479 18.84 6.96 -16.32
N VAL A 480 20.06 7.55 -16.34
CA VAL A 480 20.58 8.37 -15.24
C VAL A 480 21.21 9.65 -15.76
N ARG A 481 21.16 10.69 -14.95
CA ARG A 481 21.73 12.00 -15.26
C ARG A 481 22.51 12.56 -14.07
N ARG A 482 23.65 13.16 -14.37
CA ARG A 482 24.57 13.79 -13.43
C ARG A 482 24.30 15.28 -13.34
N ASN A 483 24.25 15.81 -12.13
CA ASN A 483 24.25 17.24 -11.87
C ASN A 483 25.70 17.70 -11.57
N HIS A 484 26.05 18.91 -11.95
CA HIS A 484 27.41 19.46 -11.81
C HIS A 484 28.48 18.57 -12.43
N VAL A 485 28.37 18.36 -13.75
CA VAL A 485 29.30 17.57 -14.55
C VAL A 485 30.67 18.27 -14.61
N LEU A 486 31.74 17.55 -14.26
CA LEU A 486 33.11 18.01 -14.40
C LEU A 486 33.66 17.68 -15.80
N PRO A 487 34.71 18.40 -16.29
CA PRO A 487 35.33 18.07 -17.55
C PRO A 487 35.77 16.60 -17.60
N GLY A 488 35.33 15.86 -18.64
CA GLY A 488 35.63 14.45 -18.83
C GLY A 488 34.63 13.49 -18.18
N GLU A 489 33.66 13.97 -17.41
CA GLU A 489 32.59 13.14 -16.87
C GLU A 489 31.43 13.01 -17.86
N ILE A 490 30.68 11.89 -17.74
CA ILE A 490 29.47 11.62 -18.54
C ILE A 490 28.28 12.30 -17.91
N ASP A 491 27.60 13.17 -18.68
CA ASP A 491 26.39 13.89 -18.23
C ASP A 491 25.21 12.94 -17.98
N SER A 492 24.96 12.05 -18.95
CA SER A 492 23.83 11.13 -18.88
C SER A 492 24.14 9.80 -19.56
N MET A 493 23.48 8.75 -19.11
CA MET A 493 23.63 7.41 -19.65
C MET A 493 22.30 6.68 -19.62
N ALA A 494 22.01 5.95 -20.70
CA ALA A 494 20.90 5.00 -20.76
C ALA A 494 21.43 3.60 -21.01
N ILE A 495 20.82 2.60 -20.34
CA ILE A 495 21.09 1.18 -20.52
C ILE A 495 19.80 0.43 -20.73
N GLY A 496 19.86 -0.73 -21.38
CA GLY A 496 18.64 -1.55 -21.63
C GLY A 496 18.97 -2.98 -21.95
N SER A 497 18.03 -3.84 -21.65
CA SER A 497 18.10 -5.29 -21.89
C SER A 497 16.75 -5.87 -22.23
N ALA A 498 16.76 -7.02 -22.87
CA ALA A 498 15.57 -7.83 -23.14
C ALA A 498 15.89 -9.29 -22.78
N GLY A 499 14.87 -10.09 -22.47
CA GLY A 499 15.12 -11.46 -22.10
C GLY A 499 13.89 -12.29 -21.81
N LEU A 500 14.16 -13.48 -21.32
CA LEU A 500 13.17 -14.46 -20.91
C LEU A 500 13.37 -14.81 -19.44
N GLY A 501 12.31 -15.09 -18.74
CA GLY A 501 12.39 -15.46 -17.32
C GLY A 501 11.43 -16.60 -16.99
N LEU A 502 11.65 -17.16 -15.81
CA LEU A 502 10.86 -18.21 -15.21
C LEU A 502 10.53 -17.83 -13.76
N ARG A 503 9.28 -17.96 -13.37
CA ARG A 503 8.80 -17.75 -12.01
C ARG A 503 8.13 -19.03 -11.54
N MET A 504 8.60 -19.59 -10.44
CA MET A 504 8.04 -20.79 -9.85
C MET A 504 7.79 -20.57 -8.37
N LEU A 505 6.52 -20.65 -7.98
CA LEU A 505 6.11 -20.75 -6.59
C LEU A 505 5.72 -22.18 -6.33
N LEU A 506 6.58 -22.90 -5.61
CA LEU A 506 6.39 -24.32 -5.27
C LEU A 506 5.79 -24.40 -3.87
N SER A 507 4.45 -24.27 -3.80
CA SER A 507 3.74 -24.13 -2.53
C SER A 507 4.19 -22.85 -1.78
N ARG A 508 3.92 -22.78 -0.47
CA ARG A 508 4.39 -21.67 0.39
C ARG A 508 5.88 -21.78 0.77
N TYR A 509 6.53 -22.88 0.39
CA TYR A 509 7.87 -23.21 0.88
C TYR A 509 9.02 -22.76 -0.02
N ALA A 510 8.80 -22.68 -1.34
CA ALA A 510 9.89 -22.38 -2.25
C ALA A 510 9.45 -21.41 -3.36
N ASN A 511 10.24 -20.36 -3.55
CA ASN A 511 10.11 -19.40 -4.65
C ASN A 511 11.41 -19.42 -5.46
N VAL A 512 11.31 -19.66 -6.77
CA VAL A 512 12.44 -19.69 -7.68
C VAL A 512 12.21 -18.69 -8.81
N GLN A 513 13.19 -17.85 -9.06
CA GLN A 513 13.22 -16.87 -10.14
C GLN A 513 14.50 -17.08 -10.96
N LEU A 514 14.34 -17.21 -12.26
CA LEU A 514 15.43 -17.30 -13.21
C LEU A 514 15.16 -16.27 -14.32
N ASP A 515 16.18 -15.50 -14.72
CA ASP A 515 16.09 -14.54 -15.80
C ASP A 515 17.34 -14.61 -16.67
N TYR A 516 17.18 -14.88 -17.95
CA TYR A 516 18.23 -14.76 -18.94
C TYR A 516 18.05 -13.45 -19.69
N ALA A 517 18.99 -12.54 -19.51
CA ALA A 517 18.97 -11.19 -20.05
C ALA A 517 20.07 -11.00 -21.10
N HIS A 518 19.72 -10.40 -22.24
CA HIS A 518 20.61 -9.93 -23.28
C HIS A 518 20.65 -8.39 -23.27
N VAL A 519 21.86 -7.83 -23.26
CA VAL A 519 22.07 -6.38 -23.27
C VAL A 519 21.81 -5.82 -24.67
N VAL A 520 20.74 -5.05 -24.86
CA VAL A 520 20.37 -4.40 -26.13
C VAL A 520 20.89 -2.97 -26.24
N ASN A 521 21.04 -2.28 -25.12
CA ASN A 521 21.67 -0.96 -25.05
C ASN A 521 22.72 -0.96 -23.92
N PRO A 522 24.02 -1.06 -24.24
CA PRO A 522 25.06 -1.11 -23.23
C PRO A 522 25.41 0.28 -22.63
N GLY A 523 24.91 1.38 -23.20
CA GLY A 523 25.43 2.71 -22.87
C GLY A 523 26.93 2.77 -23.08
N GLN A 524 27.65 3.22 -22.05
CA GLN A 524 29.13 3.27 -22.02
C GLN A 524 29.73 2.26 -21.03
N THR A 525 28.97 1.23 -20.63
CA THR A 525 29.43 0.22 -19.65
C THR A 525 30.41 -0.80 -20.23
N GLY A 526 30.64 -0.80 -21.55
CA GLY A 526 31.45 -1.80 -22.25
C GLY A 526 30.81 -3.20 -22.37
N ARG A 527 29.54 -3.37 -21.98
CA ARG A 527 28.83 -4.66 -21.98
C ARG A 527 28.06 -4.93 -23.28
N ARG A 528 28.62 -4.57 -24.40
CA ARG A 528 27.98 -4.81 -25.70
C ARG A 528 27.77 -6.31 -25.93
N ASP A 529 26.55 -6.68 -26.37
CA ASP A 529 26.15 -8.07 -26.68
C ASP A 529 26.38 -9.06 -25.49
N ALA A 530 26.48 -8.53 -24.27
CA ALA A 530 26.64 -9.35 -23.07
C ALA A 530 25.33 -10.06 -22.70
N ASN A 531 25.48 -11.27 -22.17
CA ASN A 531 24.38 -12.05 -21.64
C ASN A 531 24.62 -12.34 -20.17
N ARG A 532 23.54 -12.34 -19.37
CA ARG A 532 23.64 -12.69 -17.96
C ARG A 532 22.43 -13.51 -17.53
N LEU A 533 22.70 -14.57 -16.80
CA LEU A 533 21.68 -15.32 -16.07
C LEU A 533 21.59 -14.72 -14.66
N HIS A 534 20.40 -14.30 -14.26
CA HIS A 534 20.09 -13.96 -12.88
C HIS A 534 19.27 -15.09 -12.27
N PHE A 535 19.57 -15.44 -11.03
CA PHE A 535 18.73 -16.37 -10.28
C PHE A 535 18.52 -15.89 -8.84
N ARG A 536 17.37 -16.25 -8.31
CA ARG A 536 17.02 -16.10 -6.90
C ARG A 536 16.19 -17.28 -6.45
N VAL A 537 16.58 -17.89 -5.35
CA VAL A 537 15.87 -18.98 -4.69
C VAL A 537 15.60 -18.59 -3.25
N ALA A 538 14.36 -18.70 -2.81
CA ALA A 538 13.96 -18.49 -1.43
C ALA A 538 13.24 -19.75 -0.92
N LEU A 539 13.73 -20.30 0.18
CA LEU A 539 13.14 -21.45 0.86
C LEU A 539 12.63 -20.98 2.23
N SER A 540 11.33 -21.10 2.47
CA SER A 540 10.67 -20.66 3.72
C SER A 540 10.15 -21.85 4.51
N TYR A 541 10.31 -21.81 5.83
CA TYR A 541 9.79 -22.82 6.75
C TYR A 541 9.04 -22.13 7.90
#